data_1507644371694cb100c8362cf91a8b65
#
_entry.id   1507644371694cb100c8362cf91a8b65
#
_cell.length_a   1.000
_cell.length_b   1.000
_cell.length_c   1.000
_cell.angle_alpha   90.00
_cell.angle_beta   90.00
_cell.angle_gamma   90.00
#
_symmetry.space_group_name_H-M   'P 1'
#
loop_
_entity.id
_entity.type
_entity.pdbx_description
1 polymer ?
#
loop_
_entity_poly.entity_id
_entity_poly.type
_entity_poly.pdbx_seq_one_letter_code
_entity_poly.pdbx_strand_id
1 'polypeptide(L)'
;MAEIRSRQLDFSEESQEERRRYLRSKPVPLVRNGAGDLWMVDRHHRLRALLELDSRVSTYGYVIAEVESHDRSDVLRELQRRGWLYLHDGRGKGPCPPEQLPSSLLDLEDDPYRSLVWKLKKEGVLRPQPLIPYHEFRWGAWLRSRPLPPFHSGFLDPALPAARRLARSAAASHLAGWKGEA
;
A
#
# COMPACT_ATOMS: atom_id res chain seq x y z
N MET A 1 9.62 2.00 2.25
CA MET A 1 10.79 1.13 2.58
C MET A 1 10.69 0.45 3.95
N ALA A 2 10.19 1.12 5.00
CA ALA A 2 10.08 0.51 6.36
C ALA A 2 9.16 -0.73 6.39
N GLU A 3 8.01 -0.68 5.74
CA GLU A 3 7.11 -1.85 5.66
C GLU A 3 7.75 -2.99 4.86
N ILE A 4 8.39 -2.70 3.73
CA ILE A 4 9.03 -3.72 2.88
C ILE A 4 10.11 -4.45 3.68
N ARG A 5 10.99 -3.72 4.38
CA ARG A 5 12.04 -4.32 5.23
C ARG A 5 11.47 -5.16 6.36
N SER A 6 10.40 -4.68 7.03
CA SER A 6 9.73 -5.48 8.07
C SER A 6 9.17 -6.78 7.49
N ARG A 7 8.56 -6.73 6.29
CA ARG A 7 8.05 -7.92 5.60
C ARG A 7 9.15 -8.88 5.17
N GLN A 8 10.29 -8.35 4.73
CA GLN A 8 11.45 -9.18 4.38
C GLN A 8 11.95 -9.97 5.58
N LEU A 9 12.05 -9.33 6.75
CA LEU A 9 12.44 -10.01 7.98
C LEU A 9 11.42 -11.11 8.33
N ASP A 10 10.12 -10.78 8.37
CA ASP A 10 9.06 -11.75 8.62
C ASP A 10 9.20 -12.98 7.69
N PHE A 11 9.34 -12.75 6.37
CA PHE A 11 9.46 -13.82 5.38
C PHE A 11 10.80 -14.58 5.42
N SER A 12 11.89 -13.96 5.86
CA SER A 12 13.17 -14.66 5.99
C SER A 12 13.18 -15.68 7.12
N GLU A 13 12.34 -15.48 8.14
CA GLU A 13 12.18 -16.38 9.29
C GLU A 13 11.16 -17.49 9.02
N GLU A 14 10.28 -17.34 8.04
CA GLU A 14 9.25 -18.31 7.68
C GLU A 14 9.82 -19.46 6.83
N SER A 15 9.39 -20.69 7.10
CA SER A 15 9.59 -21.82 6.19
C SER A 15 8.84 -21.64 4.88
N GLN A 16 9.22 -22.37 3.84
CA GLN A 16 8.53 -22.31 2.54
C GLN A 16 7.03 -22.69 2.67
N GLU A 17 6.71 -23.62 3.55
CA GLU A 17 5.32 -24.07 3.76
C GLU A 17 4.49 -22.98 4.46
N GLU A 18 5.02 -22.34 5.50
CA GLU A 18 4.37 -21.23 6.19
C GLU A 18 4.14 -20.05 5.24
N ARG A 19 5.16 -19.70 4.46
CA ARG A 19 5.05 -18.66 3.42
C ARG A 19 3.97 -18.99 2.39
N ARG A 20 3.90 -20.23 1.90
CA ARG A 20 2.87 -20.68 0.96
C ARG A 20 1.47 -20.60 1.58
N ARG A 21 1.31 -21.05 2.82
CA ARG A 21 0.04 -20.96 3.58
C ARG A 21 -0.39 -19.51 3.75
N TYR A 22 0.54 -18.63 4.12
CA TYR A 22 0.30 -17.20 4.25
C TYR A 22 -0.16 -16.57 2.92
N LEU A 23 0.54 -16.83 1.82
CA LEU A 23 0.18 -16.29 0.50
C LEU A 23 -1.20 -16.77 0.03
N ARG A 24 -1.55 -18.02 0.31
CA ARG A 24 -2.88 -18.57 0.00
C ARG A 24 -3.98 -17.88 0.83
N SER A 25 -3.72 -17.55 2.09
CA SER A 25 -4.67 -16.87 2.97
C SER A 25 -4.87 -15.38 2.64
N LYS A 26 -3.98 -14.82 1.82
CA LYS A 26 -3.94 -13.38 1.47
C LYS A 26 -3.78 -13.17 -0.04
N PRO A 27 -4.72 -13.67 -0.85
CA PRO A 27 -4.59 -13.58 -2.30
C PRO A 27 -4.57 -12.13 -2.78
N VAL A 28 -4.02 -11.93 -3.96
CA VAL A 28 -3.83 -10.62 -4.60
C VAL A 28 -5.08 -10.27 -5.40
N PRO A 29 -5.70 -9.10 -5.19
CA PRO A 29 -6.75 -8.62 -6.07
C PRO A 29 -6.17 -8.15 -7.39
N LEU A 30 -6.75 -8.62 -8.50
CA LEU A 30 -6.27 -8.40 -9.85
C LEU A 30 -7.39 -7.83 -10.73
N VAL A 31 -7.01 -6.99 -11.68
CA VAL A 31 -7.84 -6.62 -12.83
C VAL A 31 -7.27 -7.34 -14.04
N ARG A 32 -8.13 -7.94 -14.86
CA ARG A 32 -7.75 -8.58 -16.11
C ARG A 32 -8.15 -7.69 -17.29
N ASN A 33 -7.23 -7.46 -18.24
CA ASN A 33 -7.54 -6.72 -19.46
C ASN A 33 -7.96 -7.67 -20.59
N GLY A 34 -8.38 -7.13 -21.74
CA GLY A 34 -8.79 -7.90 -22.92
C GLY A 34 -7.67 -8.73 -23.54
N ALA A 35 -6.40 -8.40 -23.29
CA ALA A 35 -5.24 -9.18 -23.71
C ALA A 35 -4.94 -10.36 -22.77
N GLY A 36 -5.63 -10.44 -21.61
CA GLY A 36 -5.37 -11.45 -20.59
C GLY A 36 -4.32 -11.05 -19.56
N ASP A 37 -3.74 -9.84 -19.66
CA ASP A 37 -2.77 -9.36 -18.68
C ASP A 37 -3.43 -9.10 -17.33
N LEU A 38 -2.68 -9.39 -16.26
CA LEU A 38 -3.14 -9.23 -14.89
C LEU A 38 -2.50 -8.00 -14.23
N TRP A 39 -3.34 -7.08 -13.79
CA TRP A 39 -2.96 -5.83 -13.14
C TRP A 39 -3.20 -5.94 -11.65
N MET A 40 -2.14 -5.85 -10.86
CA MET A 40 -2.22 -5.92 -9.41
C MET A 40 -2.74 -4.61 -8.83
N VAL A 41 -3.81 -4.69 -8.01
CA VAL A 41 -4.48 -3.54 -7.42
C VAL A 41 -4.03 -3.27 -5.98
N ASP A 42 -3.61 -4.30 -5.27
CA ASP A 42 -3.14 -4.18 -3.87
C ASP A 42 -2.06 -5.22 -3.57
N ARG A 43 -1.47 -5.17 -2.39
CA ARG A 43 -0.42 -6.08 -1.87
C ARG A 43 1.00 -5.78 -2.35
N HIS A 44 1.26 -4.62 -2.95
CA HIS A 44 2.55 -4.24 -3.54
C HIS A 44 3.73 -4.39 -2.58
N HIS A 45 3.65 -3.84 -1.36
CA HIS A 45 4.75 -3.92 -0.38
C HIS A 45 5.12 -5.36 -0.02
N ARG A 46 4.12 -6.21 0.15
CA ARG A 46 4.30 -7.63 0.45
C ARG A 46 4.96 -8.37 -0.70
N LEU A 47 4.43 -8.21 -1.90
CA LEU A 47 4.95 -8.91 -3.06
C LEU A 47 6.32 -8.38 -3.46
N ARG A 48 6.57 -7.09 -3.30
CA ARG A 48 7.91 -6.53 -3.48
C ARG A 48 8.90 -7.13 -2.49
N ALA A 49 8.56 -7.23 -1.21
CA ALA A 49 9.41 -7.84 -0.20
C ALA A 49 9.77 -9.30 -0.54
N LEU A 50 8.80 -10.06 -1.03
CA LEU A 50 9.02 -11.44 -1.47
C LEU A 50 9.87 -11.52 -2.74
N LEU A 51 9.60 -10.68 -3.73
CA LEU A 51 10.33 -10.65 -5.01
C LEU A 51 11.81 -10.28 -4.81
N GLU A 52 12.10 -9.39 -3.86
CA GLU A 52 13.49 -9.04 -3.48
C GLU A 52 14.23 -10.19 -2.77
N LEU A 53 13.50 -11.13 -2.12
CA LEU A 53 14.07 -12.33 -1.50
C LEU A 53 14.18 -13.51 -2.47
N ASP A 54 13.20 -13.67 -3.34
CA ASP A 54 13.14 -14.76 -4.32
C ASP A 54 12.52 -14.24 -5.62
N SER A 55 13.36 -14.07 -6.64
CA SER A 55 12.94 -13.58 -7.96
C SER A 55 11.96 -14.51 -8.70
N ARG A 56 11.81 -15.77 -8.25
CA ARG A 56 10.91 -16.76 -8.81
C ARG A 56 9.65 -16.96 -7.98
N VAL A 57 9.38 -16.07 -7.01
CA VAL A 57 8.22 -16.19 -6.16
C VAL A 57 6.92 -16.16 -6.99
N SER A 58 6.00 -17.04 -6.64
CA SER A 58 4.65 -17.03 -7.15
C SER A 58 3.65 -16.85 -6.02
N THR A 59 2.48 -16.29 -6.33
CA THR A 59 1.43 -16.04 -5.36
C THR A 59 0.06 -16.42 -5.91
N TYR A 60 -0.95 -16.36 -5.05
CA TYR A 60 -2.33 -16.58 -5.43
C TYR A 60 -3.00 -15.23 -5.69
N GLY A 61 -3.83 -15.16 -6.73
CA GLY A 61 -4.61 -14.00 -7.07
C GLY A 61 -6.04 -14.35 -7.43
N TYR A 62 -6.90 -13.33 -7.43
CA TYR A 62 -8.28 -13.42 -7.87
C TYR A 62 -8.68 -12.18 -8.65
N VAL A 63 -9.44 -12.35 -9.72
CA VAL A 63 -9.89 -11.25 -10.57
C VAL A 63 -11.09 -10.58 -9.89
N ILE A 64 -10.98 -9.28 -9.65
CA ILE A 64 -12.04 -8.44 -9.06
C ILE A 64 -12.79 -7.62 -10.11
N ALA A 65 -12.19 -7.44 -11.28
CA ALA A 65 -12.79 -6.74 -12.41
C ALA A 65 -12.11 -7.10 -13.72
N GLU A 66 -12.84 -6.88 -14.80
CA GLU A 66 -12.33 -7.01 -16.17
C GLU A 66 -12.45 -5.68 -16.91
N VAL A 67 -11.52 -5.42 -17.81
CA VAL A 67 -11.49 -4.27 -18.73
C VAL A 67 -11.32 -4.87 -20.13
N GLU A 68 -12.32 -4.71 -20.97
CA GLU A 68 -12.31 -5.35 -22.31
C GLU A 68 -11.21 -4.82 -23.25
N SER A 69 -10.71 -3.61 -22.98
CA SER A 69 -9.65 -3.01 -23.80
C SER A 69 -8.32 -3.76 -23.65
N HIS A 70 -7.56 -3.78 -24.74
CA HIS A 70 -6.17 -4.25 -24.80
C HIS A 70 -5.18 -3.13 -24.47
N ASP A 71 -5.65 -1.88 -24.47
CA ASP A 71 -4.79 -0.70 -24.30
C ASP A 71 -4.50 -0.43 -22.83
N ARG A 72 -3.22 -0.22 -22.51
CA ARG A 72 -2.73 0.16 -21.20
C ARG A 72 -3.40 1.43 -20.67
N SER A 73 -3.61 2.42 -21.53
CA SER A 73 -4.20 3.71 -21.14
C SER A 73 -5.65 3.57 -20.68
N ASP A 74 -6.41 2.68 -21.29
CA ASP A 74 -7.80 2.40 -20.89
C ASP A 74 -7.86 1.68 -19.54
N VAL A 75 -6.96 0.72 -19.30
CA VAL A 75 -6.86 0.05 -18.00
C VAL A 75 -6.52 1.06 -16.91
N LEU A 76 -5.53 1.92 -17.11
CA LEU A 76 -5.14 2.95 -16.15
C LEU A 76 -6.27 3.93 -15.85
N ARG A 77 -7.01 4.35 -16.88
CA ARG A 77 -8.19 5.23 -16.73
C ARG A 77 -9.28 4.55 -15.89
N GLU A 78 -9.54 3.27 -16.13
CA GLU A 78 -10.51 2.51 -15.35
C GLU A 78 -10.08 2.31 -13.89
N LEU A 79 -8.80 2.00 -13.64
CA LEU A 79 -8.25 1.93 -12.28
C LEU A 79 -8.39 3.27 -11.55
N GLN A 80 -8.11 4.38 -12.24
CA GLN A 80 -8.27 5.73 -11.69
C GLN A 80 -9.74 6.05 -11.39
N ARG A 81 -10.66 5.75 -12.31
CA ARG A 81 -12.11 5.94 -12.14
C ARG A 81 -12.66 5.18 -10.93
N ARG A 82 -12.14 3.98 -10.69
CA ARG A 82 -12.52 3.15 -9.52
C ARG A 82 -11.83 3.58 -8.23
N GLY A 83 -10.90 4.53 -8.26
CA GLY A 83 -10.11 4.92 -7.10
C GLY A 83 -9.13 3.85 -6.64
N TRP A 84 -8.65 3.00 -7.55
CA TRP A 84 -7.70 1.92 -7.29
C TRP A 84 -6.26 2.27 -7.67
N LEU A 85 -6.04 3.47 -8.14
CA LEU A 85 -4.72 4.00 -8.49
C LEU A 85 -4.32 5.12 -7.53
N TYR A 86 -3.36 4.83 -6.64
CA TYR A 86 -2.80 5.77 -5.66
C TYR A 86 -1.32 5.99 -5.95
N LEU A 87 -1.03 6.80 -6.95
CA LEU A 87 0.32 7.00 -7.44
C LEU A 87 0.95 8.24 -6.78
N HIS A 88 1.82 8.03 -5.80
CA HIS A 88 2.65 9.04 -5.18
C HIS A 88 4.11 8.60 -5.24
N ASP A 89 5.02 9.56 -5.44
CA ASP A 89 6.46 9.28 -5.48
C ASP A 89 7.05 9.00 -4.08
N GLY A 90 8.31 8.61 -4.04
CA GLY A 90 9.04 8.30 -2.80
C GLY A 90 9.26 9.51 -1.89
N ARG A 91 8.88 10.72 -2.32
CA ARG A 91 8.86 11.95 -1.52
C ARG A 91 7.45 12.31 -1.05
N GLY A 92 6.46 11.51 -1.40
CA GLY A 92 5.06 11.75 -1.06
C GLY A 92 4.39 12.81 -1.92
N LYS A 93 4.98 13.20 -3.05
CA LYS A 93 4.35 14.10 -4.02
C LYS A 93 3.43 13.32 -4.94
N GLY A 94 2.35 13.93 -5.35
CA GLY A 94 1.36 13.36 -6.26
C GLY A 94 -0.04 13.92 -6.04
N PRO A 95 -1.05 13.31 -6.65
CA PRO A 95 -0.94 12.10 -7.48
C PRO A 95 -0.15 12.33 -8.77
N CYS A 96 0.74 11.40 -9.09
CA CYS A 96 1.46 11.39 -10.35
C CYS A 96 0.52 10.95 -11.50
N PRO A 97 0.78 11.37 -12.75
CA PRO A 97 0.03 10.90 -13.91
C PRO A 97 0.01 9.37 -14.00
N PRO A 98 -1.12 8.74 -14.35
CA PRO A 98 -1.25 7.28 -14.46
C PRO A 98 -0.21 6.62 -15.36
N GLU A 99 0.21 7.30 -16.41
CA GLU A 99 1.19 6.84 -17.39
C GLU A 99 2.57 6.61 -16.79
N GLN A 100 2.86 7.26 -15.65
CA GLN A 100 4.10 7.09 -14.89
C GLN A 100 4.11 5.83 -14.01
N LEU A 101 3.01 5.05 -13.98
CA LEU A 101 3.01 3.78 -13.26
C LEU A 101 4.11 2.88 -13.83
N PRO A 102 5.09 2.44 -13.01
CA PRO A 102 6.14 1.55 -13.47
C PRO A 102 5.58 0.21 -13.97
N SER A 103 6.29 -0.42 -14.88
CA SER A 103 5.97 -1.76 -15.37
C SER A 103 6.48 -2.87 -14.42
N SER A 104 7.46 -2.57 -13.59
CA SER A 104 8.02 -3.50 -12.62
C SER A 104 7.61 -3.12 -11.19
N LEU A 105 7.30 -4.14 -10.40
CA LEU A 105 7.03 -3.96 -8.96
C LEU A 105 8.25 -3.44 -8.20
N LEU A 106 9.45 -3.75 -8.66
CA LEU A 106 10.70 -3.28 -8.05
C LEU A 106 10.96 -1.79 -8.27
N ASP A 107 10.35 -1.20 -9.31
CA ASP A 107 10.49 0.22 -9.64
C ASP A 107 9.42 1.09 -8.96
N LEU A 108 8.43 0.48 -8.28
CA LEU A 108 7.45 1.22 -7.51
C LEU A 108 8.11 1.94 -6.34
N GLU A 109 7.91 3.25 -6.27
CA GLU A 109 8.33 4.04 -5.13
C GLU A 109 7.39 3.84 -3.92
N ASP A 110 7.95 3.94 -2.73
CA ASP A 110 7.21 3.76 -1.49
C ASP A 110 6.77 5.13 -0.94
N ASP A 111 5.49 5.41 -1.02
CA ASP A 111 4.89 6.65 -0.46
C ASP A 111 5.17 6.72 1.06
N PRO A 112 5.94 7.73 1.54
CA PRO A 112 6.29 7.84 2.94
C PRO A 112 5.07 8.01 3.87
N TYR A 113 4.00 8.65 3.40
CA TYR A 113 2.77 8.80 4.20
C TYR A 113 2.04 7.47 4.36
N ARG A 114 2.03 6.62 3.33
CA ARG A 114 1.49 5.27 3.43
C ARG A 114 2.30 4.41 4.41
N SER A 115 3.62 4.50 4.36
CA SER A 115 4.52 3.84 5.32
C SER A 115 4.33 4.35 6.74
N LEU A 116 4.09 5.65 6.93
CA LEU A 116 3.79 6.26 8.23
C LEU A 116 2.48 5.69 8.82
N VAL A 117 1.42 5.58 8.01
CA VAL A 117 0.14 4.98 8.43
C VAL A 117 0.31 3.51 8.82
N TRP A 118 1.08 2.73 8.05
CA TRP A 118 1.40 1.35 8.40
C TRP A 118 2.08 1.26 9.78
N LYS A 119 3.03 2.15 10.06
CA LYS A 119 3.72 2.20 11.36
C LYS A 119 2.77 2.54 12.50
N LEU A 120 1.89 3.54 12.33
CA LEU A 120 0.87 3.90 13.32
C LEU A 120 -0.09 2.73 13.60
N LYS A 121 -0.45 1.97 12.57
CA LYS A 121 -1.27 0.76 12.71
C LYS A 121 -0.53 -0.34 13.46
N LYS A 122 0.76 -0.59 13.14
CA LYS A 122 1.60 -1.57 13.82
C LYS A 122 1.77 -1.25 15.31
N GLU A 123 1.84 0.04 15.66
CA GLU A 123 1.90 0.53 17.05
C GLU A 123 0.54 0.55 17.76
N GLY A 124 -0.53 0.16 17.08
CA GLY A 124 -1.87 0.14 17.65
C GLY A 124 -2.50 1.53 17.84
N VAL A 125 -1.94 2.59 17.26
CA VAL A 125 -2.53 3.94 17.25
C VAL A 125 -3.82 3.97 16.44
N LEU A 126 -3.87 3.21 15.36
CA LEU A 126 -5.04 3.04 14.50
C LEU A 126 -5.58 1.61 14.62
N ARG A 127 -6.92 1.47 14.58
CA ARG A 127 -7.54 0.13 14.46
C ARG A 127 -7.45 -0.37 13.02
N PRO A 128 -7.07 -1.65 12.80
CA PRO A 128 -7.20 -2.26 11.48
C PRO A 128 -8.66 -2.24 11.01
N GLN A 129 -8.85 -1.96 9.70
CA GLN A 129 -10.17 -1.94 9.06
C GLN A 129 -10.15 -2.83 7.81
N PRO A 130 -10.15 -4.17 7.97
CA PRO A 130 -9.94 -5.09 6.85
C PRO A 130 -11.07 -5.06 5.81
N LEU A 131 -12.26 -4.61 6.20
CA LEU A 131 -13.43 -4.51 5.33
C LEU A 131 -13.52 -3.18 4.57
N ILE A 132 -12.69 -2.19 4.91
CA ILE A 132 -12.68 -0.91 4.22
C ILE A 132 -11.47 -0.87 3.27
N PRO A 133 -11.70 -1.00 1.96
CA PRO A 133 -10.62 -0.93 0.98
C PRO A 133 -9.89 0.42 1.08
N TYR A 134 -8.57 0.36 0.93
CA TYR A 134 -7.73 1.57 0.83
C TYR A 134 -7.83 2.55 2.01
N HIS A 135 -8.32 2.13 3.18
CA HIS A 135 -8.45 3.05 4.33
C HIS A 135 -7.09 3.65 4.74
N GLU A 136 -5.99 2.91 4.56
CA GLU A 136 -4.64 3.39 4.83
C GLU A 136 -4.22 4.53 3.90
N PHE A 137 -4.67 4.52 2.65
CA PHE A 137 -4.42 5.62 1.72
C PHE A 137 -5.21 6.88 2.09
N ARG A 138 -6.43 6.74 2.63
CA ARG A 138 -7.21 7.87 3.16
C ARG A 138 -6.51 8.52 4.35
N TRP A 139 -5.97 7.72 5.26
CA TRP A 139 -5.13 8.21 6.35
C TRP A 139 -3.84 8.86 5.83
N GLY A 140 -3.19 8.30 4.85
CA GLY A 140 -2.01 8.87 4.20
C GLY A 140 -2.31 10.23 3.58
N ALA A 141 -3.41 10.36 2.83
CA ALA A 141 -3.86 11.62 2.25
C ALA A 141 -4.16 12.68 3.32
N TRP A 142 -4.82 12.28 4.41
CA TRP A 142 -5.13 13.18 5.52
C TRP A 142 -3.85 13.64 6.25
N LEU A 143 -2.90 12.75 6.54
CA LEU A 143 -1.62 13.13 7.16
C LEU A 143 -0.78 14.03 6.24
N ARG A 144 -0.84 13.84 4.93
CA ARG A 144 -0.15 14.66 3.93
C ARG A 144 -0.63 16.12 3.96
N SER A 145 -1.90 16.35 4.31
CA SER A 145 -2.46 17.70 4.48
C SER A 145 -2.14 18.35 5.83
N ARG A 146 -1.33 17.71 6.68
CA ARG A 146 -0.98 18.21 8.02
C ARG A 146 0.48 18.64 8.10
N PRO A 147 0.81 19.58 8.96
CA PRO A 147 2.20 19.95 9.20
C PRO A 147 2.92 18.81 9.94
N LEU A 148 3.83 18.14 9.24
CA LEU A 148 4.71 17.12 9.78
C LEU A 148 6.17 17.53 9.55
N PRO A 149 7.09 17.21 10.48
CA PRO A 149 8.51 17.35 10.23
C PRO A 149 8.92 16.59 8.96
N PRO A 150 9.98 17.00 8.25
CA PRO A 150 10.50 16.26 7.09
C PRO A 150 10.87 14.83 7.44
N PHE A 151 10.43 13.89 6.62
CA PHE A 151 10.69 12.45 6.77
C PHE A 151 10.65 11.75 5.39
N HIS A 152 11.06 10.49 5.35
CA HIS A 152 10.95 9.65 4.16
C HIS A 152 10.63 8.19 4.55
N SER A 153 10.26 7.36 3.59
CA SER A 153 9.77 6.00 3.84
C SER A 153 10.78 5.06 4.52
N GLY A 154 12.08 5.36 4.44
CA GLY A 154 13.13 4.63 5.16
C GLY A 154 13.44 5.16 6.56
N PHE A 155 12.93 6.35 6.91
CA PHE A 155 13.18 7.00 8.21
C PHE A 155 11.94 7.80 8.64
N LEU A 156 11.04 7.14 9.37
CA LEU A 156 9.74 7.68 9.78
C LEU A 156 9.79 8.41 11.14
N ASP A 157 10.83 8.17 11.93
CA ASP A 157 10.93 8.63 13.32
C ASP A 157 10.70 10.13 13.51
N PRO A 158 11.19 11.04 12.67
CA PRO A 158 10.96 12.48 12.86
C PRO A 158 9.47 12.86 12.85
N ALA A 159 8.65 12.20 12.02
CA ALA A 159 7.23 12.48 11.88
C ALA A 159 6.35 11.74 12.90
N LEU A 160 6.81 10.63 13.47
CA LEU A 160 5.98 9.75 14.31
C LEU A 160 5.36 10.45 15.54
N PRO A 161 6.08 11.28 16.33
CA PRO A 161 5.45 11.94 17.48
C PRO A 161 4.28 12.85 17.10
N ALA A 162 4.45 13.65 16.03
CA ALA A 162 3.40 14.51 15.51
C ALA A 162 2.25 13.70 14.90
N ALA A 163 2.57 12.67 14.12
CA ALA A 163 1.58 11.79 13.50
C ALA A 163 0.71 11.06 14.54
N ARG A 164 1.30 10.58 15.65
CA ARG A 164 0.56 9.96 16.76
C ARG A 164 -0.43 10.92 17.41
N ARG A 165 -0.01 12.16 17.70
CA ARG A 165 -0.90 13.19 18.27
C ARG A 165 -2.04 13.52 17.30
N LEU A 166 -1.72 13.76 16.04
CA LEU A 166 -2.71 14.06 15.00
C LEU A 166 -3.70 12.92 14.84
N ALA A 167 -3.23 11.67 14.76
CA ALA A 167 -4.08 10.50 14.57
C ALA A 167 -5.04 10.23 15.75
N ARG A 168 -4.73 10.71 16.95
CA ARG A 168 -5.59 10.61 18.12
C ARG A 168 -6.55 11.78 18.27
N SER A 169 -6.24 12.92 17.67
CA SER A 169 -7.04 14.14 17.80
C SER A 169 -8.46 13.99 17.22
N ALA A 170 -9.39 14.76 17.73
CA ALA A 170 -10.77 14.82 17.24
C ALA A 170 -10.86 15.18 15.73
N ALA A 171 -9.86 15.90 15.19
CA ALA A 171 -9.78 16.23 13.76
C ALA A 171 -9.71 15.00 12.84
N ALA A 172 -9.29 13.85 13.37
CA ALA A 172 -9.20 12.59 12.65
C ALA A 172 -10.44 11.67 12.85
N SER A 173 -11.42 12.07 13.65
CA SER A 173 -12.57 11.23 14.06
C SER A 173 -13.40 10.67 12.91
N HIS A 174 -13.40 11.36 11.77
CA HIS A 174 -14.11 10.95 10.54
C HIS A 174 -13.40 9.82 9.77
N LEU A 175 -12.17 9.47 10.15
CA LEU A 175 -11.40 8.42 9.47
C LEU A 175 -11.63 7.05 10.10
N ALA A 176 -11.85 6.05 9.26
CA ALA A 176 -12.04 4.68 9.72
C ALA A 176 -10.82 4.18 10.52
N GLY A 177 -11.06 3.52 11.65
CA GLY A 177 -10.00 3.04 12.52
C GLY A 177 -9.48 4.05 13.54
N TRP A 178 -10.03 5.24 13.60
CA TRP A 178 -9.76 6.20 14.66
C TRP A 178 -10.09 5.64 16.05
N LYS A 179 -9.24 5.89 17.04
CA LYS A 179 -9.39 5.36 18.41
C LYS A 179 -9.78 6.39 19.46
N GLY A 180 -9.71 7.67 19.10
CA GLY A 180 -9.88 8.76 20.07
C GLY A 180 -8.60 9.16 20.77
N GLU A 181 -8.73 10.17 21.61
CA GLU A 181 -7.70 10.59 22.53
C GLU A 181 -7.48 9.51 23.60
N ALA A 182 -6.23 9.21 23.92
CA ALA A 182 -5.87 8.21 24.94
C ALA A 182 -5.91 8.84 26.33
#